data_60f550fde449be96b1885fc7c0da1dd3
#
_entry.id   60f550fde449be96b1885fc7c0da1dd3
#
_cell.length_a   1.000
_cell.length_b   1.000
_cell.length_c   1.000
_cell.angle_alpha   90.00
_cell.angle_beta   90.00
_cell.angle_gamma   90.00
#
_symmetry.space_group_name_H-M   'P 1'
#
loop_
_entity.id
_entity.type
_entity.pdbx_description
1 polymer ?
#
loop_
_entity_poly.entity_id
_entity_poly.type
_entity_poly.pdbx_seq_one_letter_code
_entity_poly.pdbx_strand_id
1 'polypeptide(L)' 'MSIQFTPDTPATRRAFNRLAREKMKLRLLADIRMDLMVCELEGWDKLEYLDELLALVQELKKGGGG' A
#
# COMPACT_ATOMS: atom_id res chain seq x y z
N MET A 1 -10.29 23.84 25.98
CA MET A 1 -11.03 22.61 26.03
C MET A 1 -10.40 21.53 25.18
N SER A 2 -10.03 20.48 25.78
CA SER A 2 -9.34 19.43 25.07
C SER A 2 -10.33 18.37 24.67
N ILE A 3 -10.39 18.12 23.41
CA ILE A 3 -11.18 17.05 22.88
C ILE A 3 -10.34 15.81 22.95
N GLN A 4 -10.69 14.98 23.86
CA GLN A 4 -9.96 13.73 23.96
C GLN A 4 -10.61 12.72 23.08
N PHE A 5 -9.95 12.43 22.03
CA PHE A 5 -10.36 11.39 21.15
C PHE A 5 -9.53 10.18 21.43
N THR A 6 -9.97 9.40 22.36
CA THR A 6 -9.25 8.18 22.68
C THR A 6 -10.10 7.00 22.31
N PRO A 7 -9.78 6.34 21.22
CA PRO A 7 -10.44 5.10 20.90
C PRO A 7 -9.93 4.00 21.81
N ASP A 8 -10.58 3.87 22.93
CA ASP A 8 -10.08 2.97 23.95
C ASP A 8 -10.49 1.53 23.74
N THR A 9 -11.48 1.29 22.91
CA THR A 9 -11.94 -0.07 22.71
C THR A 9 -11.13 -0.75 21.60
N PRO A 10 -10.82 -2.04 21.76
CA PRO A 10 -10.13 -2.78 20.71
C PRO A 10 -10.89 -2.79 19.39
N ALA A 11 -12.20 -2.78 19.45
CA ALA A 11 -13.02 -2.76 18.23
C ALA A 11 -12.83 -1.46 17.48
N THR A 12 -12.81 -0.33 18.18
CA THR A 12 -12.60 0.97 17.57
C THR A 12 -11.21 1.05 16.93
N ARG A 13 -10.21 0.54 17.63
CA ARG A 13 -8.85 0.53 17.11
C ARG A 13 -8.73 -0.32 15.87
N ARG A 14 -9.39 -1.47 15.84
CA ARG A 14 -9.38 -2.33 14.65
C ARG A 14 -10.02 -1.64 13.46
N ALA A 15 -11.15 -0.98 13.69
CA ALA A 15 -11.84 -0.25 12.64
C ALA A 15 -10.96 0.86 12.09
N PHE A 16 -10.31 1.60 12.98
CA PHE A 16 -9.41 2.67 12.58
C PHE A 16 -8.25 2.13 11.76
N ASN A 17 -7.64 1.04 12.20
CA ASN A 17 -6.53 0.42 11.49
C ASN A 17 -6.95 -0.08 10.13
N ARG A 18 -8.16 -0.62 10.02
CA ARG A 18 -8.67 -1.09 8.75
C ARG A 18 -8.81 0.06 7.76
N LEU A 19 -9.37 1.18 8.21
CA LEU A 19 -9.53 2.35 7.36
C LEU A 19 -8.18 2.90 6.92
N ALA A 20 -7.23 2.94 7.83
CA ALA A 20 -5.88 3.41 7.51
C ALA A 20 -5.24 2.51 6.45
N ARG A 21 -5.39 1.21 6.59
CA ARG A 21 -4.86 0.26 5.61
C ARG A 21 -5.50 0.43 4.24
N GLU A 22 -6.82 0.62 4.22
CA GLU A 22 -7.52 0.81 2.96
C GLU A 22 -7.03 2.07 2.24
N LYS A 23 -6.83 3.14 2.98
CA LYS A 23 -6.31 4.37 2.40
C LYS A 23 -4.89 4.17 1.87
N MET A 24 -4.08 3.45 2.61
CA MET A 24 -2.72 3.15 2.18
C MET A 24 -2.70 2.35 0.89
N LYS A 25 -3.57 1.34 0.79
CA LYS A 25 -3.66 0.54 -0.42
C LYS A 25 -4.09 1.37 -1.62
N LEU A 26 -5.07 2.24 -1.43
CA LEU A 26 -5.53 3.10 -2.51
C LEU A 26 -4.45 4.06 -2.97
N ARG A 27 -3.68 4.59 -2.02
CA ARG A 27 -2.56 5.46 -2.35
C ARG A 27 -1.51 4.70 -3.16
N LEU A 28 -1.19 3.50 -2.73
CA LEU A 28 -0.23 2.67 -3.44
C LEU A 28 -0.70 2.34 -4.85
N LEU A 29 -1.99 2.03 -4.99
CA LEU A 29 -2.56 1.77 -6.32
C LEU A 29 -2.45 2.99 -7.22
N ALA A 30 -2.67 4.18 -6.69
CA ALA A 30 -2.52 5.40 -7.46
C ALA A 30 -1.08 5.58 -7.92
N ASP A 31 -0.13 5.29 -7.03
CA ASP A 31 1.28 5.37 -7.37
C ASP A 31 1.66 4.36 -8.46
N ILE A 32 1.14 3.15 -8.36
CA ILE A 32 1.41 2.12 -9.37
C ILE A 32 0.83 2.53 -10.71
N ARG A 33 -0.35 3.14 -10.72
CA ARG A 33 -0.96 3.63 -11.95
C ARG A 33 -0.08 4.67 -12.62
N MET A 34 0.47 5.58 -11.82
CA MET A 34 1.40 6.58 -12.32
C MET A 34 2.65 5.94 -12.90
N ASP A 35 3.18 4.94 -12.21
CA ASP A 35 4.35 4.21 -12.68
C ASP A 35 4.07 3.52 -14.01
N LEU A 36 2.89 2.91 -14.14
CA LEU A 36 2.51 2.26 -15.39
C LEU A 36 2.39 3.27 -16.53
N MET A 37 1.93 4.46 -16.20
CA MET A 37 1.88 5.55 -17.18
C MET A 37 3.27 5.93 -17.66
N VAL A 38 4.21 6.03 -16.73
CA VAL A 38 5.61 6.31 -17.09
C VAL A 38 6.17 5.19 -17.95
N CYS A 39 5.88 3.94 -17.63
CA CYS A 39 6.31 2.82 -18.45
C CYS A 39 5.81 2.96 -19.88
N GLU A 40 4.55 3.37 -20.02
CA GLU A 40 3.97 3.54 -21.35
C GLU A 40 4.67 4.67 -22.11
N LEU A 41 4.94 5.77 -21.44
CA LEU A 41 5.62 6.91 -22.05
C LEU A 41 7.04 6.57 -22.47
N GLU A 42 7.73 5.77 -21.67
CA GLU A 42 9.10 5.38 -21.93
C GLU A 42 9.21 4.16 -22.86
N GLY A 43 8.10 3.53 -23.16
CA GLY A 43 8.11 2.34 -24.01
C GLY A 43 8.55 1.09 -23.27
N TRP A 44 8.45 1.07 -21.95
CA TRP A 44 8.82 -0.09 -21.14
C TRP A 44 7.67 -1.08 -21.08
N ASP A 45 8.01 -2.33 -20.82
CA ASP A 45 7.00 -3.37 -20.69
C ASP A 45 6.34 -3.30 -19.32
N LYS A 46 5.02 -3.05 -19.32
CA LYS A 46 4.26 -2.93 -18.08
C LYS A 46 4.21 -4.24 -17.31
N LEU A 47 4.09 -5.35 -18.03
CA LEU A 47 4.03 -6.66 -17.39
C LEU A 47 5.35 -6.99 -16.72
N GLU A 48 6.45 -6.66 -17.34
CA GLU A 48 7.77 -6.86 -16.76
C GLU A 48 7.92 -6.03 -15.50
N TYR A 49 7.47 -4.79 -15.53
CA TYR A 49 7.50 -3.93 -14.37
C TYR A 49 6.68 -4.50 -13.21
N LEU A 50 5.48 -4.99 -13.51
CA LEU A 50 4.63 -5.60 -12.49
C LEU A 50 5.26 -6.86 -11.92
N ASP A 51 5.92 -7.65 -12.74
CA ASP A 51 6.62 -8.84 -12.26
C ASP A 51 7.76 -8.47 -11.32
N GLU A 52 8.48 -7.42 -11.63
CA GLU A 52 9.55 -6.93 -10.76
C GLU A 52 8.98 -6.46 -9.43
N LEU A 53 7.85 -5.74 -9.46
CA LEU A 53 7.18 -5.32 -8.23
C LEU A 53 6.77 -6.51 -7.39
N LEU A 54 6.22 -7.52 -8.05
CA LEU A 54 5.78 -8.72 -7.34
C LEU A 54 6.97 -9.42 -6.68
N ALA A 55 8.10 -9.47 -7.36
CA ALA A 55 9.31 -10.05 -6.80
C ALA A 55 9.76 -9.29 -5.56
N LEU A 56 9.69 -7.97 -5.60
CA LEU A 56 10.03 -7.14 -4.44
C LEU A 56 9.09 -7.40 -3.27
N VAL A 57 7.80 -7.54 -3.56
CA VAL A 57 6.83 -7.83 -2.51
C VAL A 57 7.15 -9.18 -1.86
N GLN A 58 7.48 -10.17 -2.67
CA GLN A 58 7.83 -11.49 -2.14
C GLN A 58 9.09 -11.45 -1.30
N GLU A 59 10.06 -10.63 -1.69
CA GLU A 59 11.26 -10.43 -0.89
C GLU A 59 10.93 -9.83 0.47
N LEU A 60 10.05 -8.85 0.49
CA LEU A 60 9.59 -8.25 1.74
C LEU A 60 8.89 -9.26 2.62
N LYS A 61 8.10 -10.13 2.03
CA LYS A 61 7.40 -11.16 2.79
C LYS A 61 8.37 -12.12 3.46
N LYS A 62 9.41 -12.48 2.75
CA LYS A 62 10.46 -13.35 3.31
C LYS A 62 11.20 -12.66 4.44
N GLY A 63 11.63 -11.43 4.21
CA GLY A 63 12.36 -10.68 5.20
C GLY A 63 11.52 -10.35 6.41
N GLY A 64 10.24 -10.04 6.19
CA GLY A 64 9.35 -9.65 7.26
C GLY A 64 8.80 -10.83 8.04
N GLY A 65 8.93 -12.03 7.50
CA GLY A 65 8.39 -13.21 8.16
C GLY A 65 9.24 -13.74 9.30
N GLY A 66 10.40 -13.15 9.45
CA GLY A 66 11.35 -13.59 10.45
C GLY A 66 10.81 -13.59 11.84
#